data_ba1f0d9e5a33ce580363799291068310
#
_entry.id   ba1f0d9e5a33ce580363799291068310
#
_cell.length_a   1.000
_cell.length_b   1.000
_cell.length_c   1.000
_cell.angle_alpha   90.00
_cell.angle_beta   90.00
_cell.angle_gamma   90.00
#
_symmetry.space_group_name_H-M   'P 1'
#
loop_
_entity.id
_entity.type
_entity.pdbx_description
1 polymer ?
#
loop_
_entity_poly.entity_id
_entity_poly.type
_entity_poly.pdbx_seq_one_letter_code
_entity_poly.pdbx_strand_id
1 'polypeptide(L)'
;EAMRESLKYLAWDHSRLTDDLIQSRYEASIRPGMLEPYRETFGGEDRQSNVAMLASREEDIGNIEHETLILHGIADQVIPLDSTVRLAGLMKRADLHLFSECGHWVQIERLASFNRMVTEFFKHGLKA
;
A
#
# COMPACT_ATOMS: atom_id res chain seq x y z
N GLU A 1 5.38 21.69 5.77
CA GLU A 1 4.83 21.17 7.04
C GLU A 1 3.66 20.21 6.79
N ALA A 2 2.59 20.61 6.09
CA ALA A 2 1.41 19.77 5.84
C ALA A 2 1.76 18.40 5.20
N MET A 3 2.66 18.37 4.22
CA MET A 3 3.13 17.11 3.61
C MET A 3 3.78 16.20 4.65
N ARG A 4 4.64 16.71 5.52
CA ARG A 4 5.28 15.92 6.59
C ARG A 4 4.24 15.30 7.51
N GLU A 5 3.25 16.07 7.95
CA GLU A 5 2.18 15.55 8.81
C GLU A 5 1.36 14.44 8.12
N SER A 6 1.02 14.63 6.84
CA SER A 6 0.32 13.59 6.06
C SER A 6 1.13 12.29 5.95
N LEU A 7 2.46 12.38 5.78
CA LEU A 7 3.31 11.22 5.62
C LEU A 7 3.52 10.43 6.92
N LYS A 8 3.28 11.03 8.09
CA LYS A 8 3.34 10.31 9.38
C LYS A 8 2.31 9.18 9.49
N TYR A 9 1.18 9.28 8.80
CA TYR A 9 0.20 8.20 8.74
C TYR A 9 0.66 7.01 7.91
N LEU A 10 1.68 7.19 7.07
CA LEU A 10 2.17 6.17 6.15
C LEU A 10 3.36 5.39 6.71
N ALA A 11 4.06 5.93 7.71
CA ALA A 11 5.24 5.31 8.28
C ALA A 11 5.08 5.07 9.78
N TRP A 12 5.53 3.92 10.27
CA TRP A 12 5.70 3.63 11.69
C TRP A 12 6.91 4.39 12.26
N ASP A 13 8.05 4.27 11.58
CA ASP A 13 9.30 4.94 11.96
C ASP A 13 9.40 6.31 11.26
N HIS A 14 9.00 7.35 11.98
CA HIS A 14 9.04 8.71 11.46
C HIS A 14 10.46 9.24 11.17
N SER A 15 11.51 8.59 11.69
CA SER A 15 12.90 8.94 11.33
C SER A 15 13.23 8.66 9.85
N ARG A 16 12.43 7.81 9.20
CA ARG A 16 12.53 7.54 7.76
C ARG A 16 11.98 8.67 6.88
N LEU A 17 11.23 9.61 7.48
CA LEU A 17 10.67 10.76 6.77
C LEU A 17 11.72 11.88 6.63
N THR A 18 12.75 11.61 5.82
CA THR A 18 13.81 12.60 5.53
C THR A 18 13.26 13.80 4.76
N ASP A 19 13.93 14.94 4.84
CA ASP A 19 13.54 16.14 4.11
C ASP A 19 13.51 15.89 2.60
N ASP A 20 14.47 15.14 2.06
CA ASP A 20 14.52 14.76 0.64
C ASP A 20 13.30 13.92 0.23
N LEU A 21 12.90 12.95 1.05
CA LEU A 21 11.70 12.15 0.80
C LEU A 21 10.44 13.03 0.80
N ILE A 22 10.30 13.89 1.78
CA ILE A 22 9.16 14.79 1.91
C ILE A 22 9.10 15.74 0.71
N GLN A 23 10.23 16.33 0.32
CA GLN A 23 10.34 17.21 -0.83
C GLN A 23 9.95 16.48 -2.12
N SER A 24 10.49 15.29 -2.33
CA SER A 24 10.15 14.43 -3.48
C SER A 24 8.65 14.12 -3.57
N ARG A 25 7.99 13.84 -2.43
CA ARG A 25 6.54 13.59 -2.40
C ARG A 25 5.73 14.84 -2.69
N TYR A 26 6.16 15.98 -2.13
CA TYR A 26 5.53 17.26 -2.40
C TYR A 26 5.62 17.62 -3.90
N GLU A 27 6.81 17.55 -4.49
CA GLU A 27 7.01 17.82 -5.92
C GLU A 27 6.18 16.89 -6.81
N ALA A 28 6.08 15.62 -6.45
CA ALA A 28 5.22 14.68 -7.18
C ALA A 28 3.74 15.07 -7.10
N SER A 29 3.27 15.55 -5.93
CA SER A 29 1.86 15.91 -5.72
C SER A 29 1.41 17.17 -6.48
N ILE A 30 2.35 18.08 -6.78
CA ILE A 30 2.06 19.35 -7.47
C ILE A 30 2.35 19.31 -8.98
N ARG A 31 2.74 18.15 -9.53
CA ARG A 31 2.99 18.02 -10.97
C ARG A 31 1.73 18.37 -11.77
N PRO A 32 1.89 19.05 -12.92
CA PRO A 32 0.74 19.32 -13.79
C PRO A 32 -0.04 18.04 -14.12
N GLY A 33 -1.36 18.10 -14.02
CA GLY A 33 -2.25 16.99 -14.31
C GLY A 33 -2.43 15.98 -13.16
N MET A 34 -1.74 16.11 -12.02
CA MET A 34 -1.91 15.18 -10.90
C MET A 34 -3.09 15.55 -9.97
N LEU A 35 -3.32 16.83 -9.80
CA LEU A 35 -4.27 17.30 -8.77
C LEU A 35 -5.73 17.05 -9.14
N GLU A 36 -6.09 17.22 -10.41
CA GLU A 36 -7.47 17.10 -10.87
C GLU A 36 -8.00 15.66 -10.74
N PRO A 37 -7.33 14.62 -11.31
CA PRO A 37 -7.76 13.23 -11.12
C PRO A 37 -7.80 12.82 -9.65
N TYR A 38 -6.86 13.32 -8.84
CA TYR A 38 -6.88 13.06 -7.41
C TYR A 38 -8.12 13.65 -6.73
N ARG A 39 -8.50 14.89 -7.06
CA ARG A 39 -9.70 15.54 -6.53
C ARG A 39 -10.97 14.86 -6.98
N GLU A 40 -11.05 14.44 -8.23
CA GLU A 40 -12.19 13.70 -8.77
C GLU A 40 -12.41 12.38 -8.04
N THR A 41 -11.32 11.66 -7.73
CA THR A 41 -11.40 10.34 -7.07
C THR A 41 -11.55 10.45 -5.56
N PHE A 42 -10.77 11.32 -4.92
CA PHE A 42 -10.62 11.35 -3.46
C PHE A 42 -11.10 12.64 -2.81
N GLY A 43 -11.58 13.61 -3.57
CA GLY A 43 -12.11 14.87 -3.08
C GLY A 43 -13.64 14.89 -2.96
N GLY A 44 -14.14 15.93 -2.29
CA GLY A 44 -15.58 16.21 -2.22
C GLY A 44 -16.35 15.34 -1.23
N GLU A 45 -17.67 15.56 -1.22
CA GLU A 45 -18.62 14.87 -0.34
C GLU A 45 -18.83 13.41 -0.76
N ASP A 46 -18.66 13.09 -2.06
CA ASP A 46 -18.84 11.75 -2.62
C ASP A 46 -17.61 10.84 -2.54
N ARG A 47 -16.54 11.27 -1.84
CA ARG A 47 -15.29 10.52 -1.70
C ARG A 47 -15.52 9.04 -1.35
N GLN A 48 -16.42 8.76 -0.40
CA GLN A 48 -16.68 7.40 0.06
C GLN A 48 -17.31 6.56 -1.08
N SER A 49 -18.23 7.12 -1.82
CA SER A 49 -18.87 6.47 -3.00
C SER A 49 -17.85 6.23 -4.11
N ASN A 50 -17.01 7.24 -4.40
CA ASN A 50 -15.98 7.11 -5.43
C ASN A 50 -14.98 6.01 -5.11
N VAL A 51 -14.51 5.93 -3.85
CA VAL A 51 -13.61 4.85 -3.40
C VAL A 51 -14.31 3.49 -3.44
N ALA A 52 -15.58 3.42 -3.02
CA ALA A 52 -16.36 2.17 -3.07
C ALA A 52 -16.55 1.64 -4.50
N MET A 53 -16.66 2.52 -5.50
CA MET A 53 -16.74 2.12 -6.92
C MET A 53 -15.46 1.44 -7.42
N LEU A 54 -14.30 1.67 -6.77
CA LEU A 54 -13.03 1.02 -7.11
C LEU A 54 -12.87 -0.34 -6.43
N ALA A 55 -13.75 -0.70 -5.49
CA ALA A 55 -13.68 -1.96 -4.79
C ALA A 55 -14.09 -3.14 -5.70
N SER A 56 -13.27 -4.17 -5.75
CA SER A 56 -13.61 -5.43 -6.40
C SER A 56 -14.60 -6.24 -5.55
N ARG A 57 -15.47 -6.99 -6.21
CA ARG A 57 -16.34 -7.93 -5.51
C ARG A 57 -15.49 -9.11 -5.01
N GLU A 58 -15.80 -9.64 -3.83
CA GLU A 58 -15.03 -10.74 -3.22
C GLU A 58 -15.01 -12.00 -4.09
N GLU A 59 -16.12 -12.27 -4.80
CA GLU A 59 -16.17 -13.39 -5.75
C GLU A 59 -15.19 -13.24 -6.92
N ASP A 60 -14.94 -12.02 -7.38
CA ASP A 60 -13.97 -11.73 -8.44
C ASP A 60 -12.54 -11.93 -7.92
N ILE A 61 -12.27 -11.54 -6.66
CA ILE A 61 -10.99 -11.79 -5.99
C ILE A 61 -10.74 -13.29 -5.87
N GLY A 62 -11.75 -14.07 -5.48
CA GLY A 62 -11.67 -15.53 -5.38
C GLY A 62 -11.42 -16.25 -6.72
N ASN A 63 -11.64 -15.57 -7.84
CA ASN A 63 -11.36 -16.11 -9.17
C ASN A 63 -9.96 -15.77 -9.69
N ILE A 64 -9.15 -15.00 -8.97
CA ILE A 64 -7.77 -14.72 -9.34
C ILE A 64 -6.94 -15.99 -9.17
N GLU A 65 -6.37 -16.46 -10.27
CA GLU A 65 -5.54 -17.68 -10.31
C GLU A 65 -4.03 -17.41 -10.25
N HIS A 66 -3.65 -16.14 -10.37
CA HIS A 66 -2.25 -15.74 -10.35
C HIS A 66 -1.64 -15.94 -8.96
N GLU A 67 -0.38 -16.35 -8.94
CA GLU A 67 0.41 -16.31 -7.70
C GLU A 67 0.52 -14.86 -7.21
N THR A 68 0.32 -14.65 -5.94
CA THR A 68 0.28 -13.32 -5.34
C THR A 68 1.08 -13.30 -4.05
N LEU A 69 2.04 -12.40 -3.96
CA LEU A 69 2.74 -12.11 -2.71
C LEU A 69 2.17 -10.83 -2.10
N ILE A 70 1.62 -10.92 -0.92
CA ILE A 70 1.06 -9.80 -0.15
C ILE A 70 2.04 -9.44 0.95
N LEU A 71 2.49 -8.18 0.96
CA LEU A 71 3.40 -7.62 1.98
C LEU A 71 2.69 -6.50 2.73
N HIS A 72 2.58 -6.60 4.05
CA HIS A 72 1.81 -5.64 4.86
C HIS A 72 2.49 -5.29 6.18
N GLY A 73 2.45 -4.01 6.56
CA GLY A 73 2.92 -3.53 7.85
C GLY A 73 1.84 -3.64 8.93
N ILE A 74 2.12 -4.32 10.06
CA ILE A 74 1.13 -4.52 11.12
C ILE A 74 0.60 -3.18 11.70
N ALA A 75 1.41 -2.14 11.67
CA ALA A 75 1.04 -0.80 12.16
C ALA A 75 0.50 0.12 11.06
N ASP A 76 0.04 -0.41 9.94
CA ASP A 76 -0.58 0.35 8.86
C ASP A 76 -1.86 1.05 9.34
N GLN A 77 -1.86 2.39 9.27
CA GLN A 77 -2.99 3.23 9.67
C GLN A 77 -3.92 3.58 8.49
N VAL A 78 -3.55 3.18 7.28
CA VAL A 78 -4.33 3.45 6.05
C VAL A 78 -5.19 2.25 5.67
N ILE A 79 -4.59 1.06 5.64
CA ILE A 79 -5.27 -0.19 5.34
C ILE A 79 -5.28 -1.06 6.59
N PRO A 80 -6.46 -1.34 7.17
CA PRO A 80 -6.55 -2.22 8.35
C PRO A 80 -5.99 -3.62 8.06
N LEU A 81 -5.26 -4.18 9.02
CA LEU A 81 -4.68 -5.53 8.92
C LEU A 81 -5.73 -6.59 8.58
N ASP A 82 -6.92 -6.48 9.17
CA ASP A 82 -8.01 -7.44 8.94
C ASP A 82 -8.44 -7.49 7.47
N SER A 83 -8.42 -6.35 6.77
CA SER A 83 -8.71 -6.28 5.34
C SER A 83 -7.69 -7.07 4.51
N THR A 84 -6.42 -7.00 4.88
CA THR A 84 -5.34 -7.72 4.19
C THR A 84 -5.37 -9.22 4.49
N VAL A 85 -5.65 -9.61 5.73
CA VAL A 85 -5.85 -11.02 6.11
C VAL A 85 -7.05 -11.61 5.37
N ARG A 86 -8.15 -10.86 5.29
CA ARG A 86 -9.33 -11.26 4.52
C ARG A 86 -9.01 -11.43 3.04
N LEU A 87 -8.31 -10.46 2.44
CA LEU A 87 -7.86 -10.53 1.04
C LEU A 87 -7.07 -11.81 0.77
N ALA A 88 -6.07 -12.11 1.61
CA ALA A 88 -5.26 -13.32 1.48
C ALA A 88 -6.11 -14.59 1.56
N GLY A 89 -7.12 -14.61 2.43
CA GLY A 89 -8.04 -15.75 2.60
C GLY A 89 -9.02 -15.95 1.42
N LEU A 90 -9.29 -14.91 0.64
CA LEU A 90 -10.13 -15.00 -0.55
C LEU A 90 -9.38 -15.52 -1.78
N MET A 91 -8.08 -15.32 -1.84
CA MET A 91 -7.25 -15.67 -3.00
C MET A 91 -6.82 -17.13 -2.95
N LYS A 92 -6.84 -17.82 -4.09
CA LYS A 92 -6.45 -19.25 -4.21
C LYS A 92 -4.96 -19.49 -4.02
N ARG A 93 -4.13 -18.53 -4.42
CA ARG A 93 -2.67 -18.66 -4.51
C ARG A 93 -2.01 -17.39 -3.99
N ALA A 94 -2.09 -17.15 -2.69
CA ALA A 94 -1.50 -15.97 -2.08
C ALA A 94 -0.69 -16.34 -0.83
N ASP A 95 0.51 -15.80 -0.74
CA ASP A 95 1.29 -15.77 0.49
C ASP A 95 1.22 -14.38 1.10
N LEU A 96 1.00 -14.32 2.41
CA LEU A 96 0.96 -13.08 3.18
C LEU A 96 2.15 -13.02 4.14
N HIS A 97 2.94 -11.95 4.03
CA HIS A 97 3.98 -11.64 5.00
C HIS A 97 3.67 -10.34 5.75
N LEU A 98 3.68 -10.41 7.07
CA LEU A 98 3.41 -9.30 7.96
C LEU A 98 4.71 -8.79 8.59
N PHE A 99 4.92 -7.48 8.54
CA PHE A 99 6.07 -6.82 9.14
C PHE A 99 5.65 -6.13 10.45
N SER A 100 6.22 -6.53 11.58
CA SER A 100 6.11 -5.78 12.83
C SER A 100 6.81 -4.43 12.72
N GLU A 101 6.38 -3.46 13.51
CA GLU A 101 6.99 -2.11 13.55
C GLU A 101 7.14 -1.51 12.13
N CYS A 102 6.09 -1.61 11.33
CA CYS A 102 6.05 -1.17 9.95
C CYS A 102 4.66 -0.65 9.62
N GLY A 103 4.58 0.50 8.98
CA GLY A 103 3.36 1.14 8.54
C GLY A 103 2.98 0.77 7.10
N HIS A 104 2.33 1.72 6.43
CA HIS A 104 1.85 1.56 5.06
C HIS A 104 2.99 1.45 4.02
N TRP A 105 4.15 2.02 4.31
CA TRP A 105 5.27 2.08 3.38
C TRP A 105 6.30 0.98 3.59
N VAL A 106 5.87 -0.27 3.49
CA VAL A 106 6.72 -1.46 3.63
C VAL A 106 8.00 -1.36 2.80
N GLN A 107 7.90 -0.90 1.56
CA GLN A 107 9.04 -0.76 0.64
C GLN A 107 10.07 0.29 1.08
N ILE A 108 9.70 1.21 1.97
CA ILE A 108 10.61 2.22 2.55
C ILE A 108 11.13 1.75 3.90
N GLU A 109 10.24 1.29 4.76
CA GLU A 109 10.57 0.94 6.15
C GLU A 109 11.30 -0.41 6.25
N ARG A 110 11.00 -1.34 5.36
CA ARG A 110 11.56 -2.70 5.30
C ARG A 110 12.27 -2.99 3.97
N LEU A 111 12.93 -1.98 3.39
CA LEU A 111 13.50 -1.99 2.04
C LEU A 111 14.28 -3.26 1.70
N ALA A 112 15.20 -3.68 2.56
CA ALA A 112 16.04 -4.86 2.31
C ALA A 112 15.20 -6.16 2.24
N SER A 113 14.28 -6.36 3.19
CA SER A 113 13.40 -7.52 3.22
C SER A 113 12.40 -7.48 2.09
N PHE A 114 11.80 -6.32 1.80
CA PHE A 114 10.90 -6.11 0.69
C PHE A 114 11.57 -6.49 -0.63
N ASN A 115 12.75 -5.92 -0.94
CA ASN A 115 13.46 -6.20 -2.19
C ASN A 115 13.83 -7.67 -2.32
N ARG A 116 14.31 -8.31 -1.24
CA ARG A 116 14.63 -9.74 -1.25
C ARG A 116 13.40 -10.58 -1.56
N MET A 117 12.30 -10.38 -0.85
CA MET A 117 11.08 -11.19 -1.02
C MET A 117 10.47 -10.99 -2.40
N VAL A 118 10.36 -9.76 -2.88
CA VAL A 118 9.84 -9.44 -4.22
C VAL A 118 10.72 -10.04 -5.31
N THR A 119 12.05 -9.94 -5.16
CA THR A 119 12.99 -10.53 -6.12
C THR A 119 12.87 -12.05 -6.18
N GLU A 120 12.79 -12.72 -5.02
CA GLU A 120 12.65 -14.19 -4.96
C GLU A 120 11.28 -14.62 -5.53
N PHE A 121 10.22 -13.89 -5.22
CA PHE A 121 8.89 -14.15 -5.77
C PHE A 121 8.88 -14.08 -7.31
N PHE A 122 9.47 -13.03 -7.89
CA PHE A 122 9.51 -12.92 -9.36
C PHE A 122 10.43 -13.93 -10.05
N LYS A 123 11.41 -14.47 -9.34
CA LYS A 123 12.28 -15.54 -9.87
C LYS A 123 11.66 -16.93 -9.77
N HIS A 124 10.94 -17.21 -8.69
CA HIS A 124 10.59 -18.56 -8.29
C HIS A 124 9.10 -18.79 -8.01
N GLY A 125 8.29 -17.73 -7.95
CA GLY A 125 6.89 -17.79 -7.52
C GLY A 125 6.75 -18.03 -6.02
N LEU A 126 5.58 -18.57 -5.60
CA LEU A 126 5.30 -18.89 -4.18
C LEU A 126 6.03 -20.13 -3.67
N LYS A 127 6.72 -20.88 -4.51
CA LYS A 127 7.39 -22.14 -4.15
C LYS A 127 8.88 -21.98 -3.80
N ALA A 128 9.29 -20.74 -3.48
CA ALA A 128 10.65 -20.46 -3.09
C ALA A 128 10.96 -20.95 -1.68
#